data_b378d4d36af766395cea025eb9d92d64
#
_entry.id   b378d4d36af766395cea025eb9d92d64
#
_cell.length_a   1.000
_cell.length_b   1.000
_cell.length_c   1.000
_cell.angle_alpha   90.00
_cell.angle_beta   90.00
_cell.angle_gamma   90.00
#
_symmetry.space_group_name_H-M   'P 1'
#
loop_
_entity.id
_entity.type
_entity.pdbx_description
1 polymer ?
#
loop_
_entity_poly.entity_id
_entity_poly.type
_entity_poly.pdbx_seq_one_letter_code
_entity_poly.pdbx_strand_id
1 'polypeptide(L)'
;MPTPAPSQLLIQLKRLRDTGFDDKLEQHATAHGFPTPFFFAIASRETNCKNILGDQQNGVFHGVGIIQIDIQHPIAKAARDSGSWKTNPDPLIEFGAKLLAGNIKQAQQKFPSLTAEQQMKIAASGYNAGMVRAIKAQQQFGDSDRPTTGHDYGRDVMKRMAIFADLIDAGN
;
A
#
# COMPACT_ATOMS: atom_id res chain seq x y z
N MET A 1 10.31 -9.94 0.89
CA MET A 1 10.02 -10.56 2.22
C MET A 1 8.88 -11.56 2.03
N PRO A 2 8.90 -12.74 2.65
CA PRO A 2 7.79 -13.67 2.53
C PRO A 2 6.52 -13.10 3.19
N THR A 3 5.35 -13.48 2.67
CA THR A 3 4.06 -13.11 3.27
C THR A 3 4.01 -13.64 4.71
N PRO A 4 3.67 -12.80 5.71
CA PRO A 4 3.54 -13.25 7.09
C PRO A 4 2.44 -14.30 7.25
N ALA A 5 2.55 -15.16 8.28
CA ALA A 5 1.50 -16.09 8.64
C ALA A 5 0.19 -15.35 9.02
N PRO A 6 -1.00 -15.99 8.87
CA PRO A 6 -2.29 -15.37 9.24
C PRO A 6 -2.32 -14.87 10.69
N SER A 7 -1.69 -15.57 11.64
CA SER A 7 -1.58 -15.10 13.03
C SER A 7 -0.81 -13.80 13.20
N GLN A 8 0.22 -13.59 12.38
CA GLN A 8 0.97 -12.32 12.37
C GLN A 8 0.17 -11.19 11.74
N LEU A 9 -0.62 -11.47 10.69
CA LEU A 9 -1.54 -10.49 10.09
C LEU A 9 -2.70 -10.15 11.01
N LEU A 10 -3.19 -11.08 11.81
CA LEU A 10 -4.17 -10.80 12.88
C LEU A 10 -3.60 -9.82 13.92
N ILE A 11 -2.34 -9.98 14.33
CA ILE A 11 -1.68 -9.00 15.22
C ILE A 11 -1.59 -7.61 14.56
N GLN A 12 -1.36 -7.56 13.26
CA GLN A 12 -1.32 -6.29 12.53
C GLN A 12 -2.71 -5.66 12.41
N LEU A 13 -3.76 -6.45 12.16
CA LEU A 13 -5.15 -5.98 12.13
C LEU A 13 -5.57 -5.42 13.49
N LYS A 14 -5.25 -6.12 14.59
CA LYS A 14 -5.49 -5.61 15.95
C LYS A 14 -4.77 -4.29 16.19
N ARG A 15 -3.51 -4.17 15.73
CA ARG A 15 -2.77 -2.90 15.83
C ARG A 15 -3.46 -1.76 15.09
N LEU A 16 -3.98 -2.00 13.87
CA LEU A 16 -4.74 -0.97 13.14
C LEU A 16 -5.92 -0.47 13.98
N ARG A 17 -6.70 -1.41 14.55
CA ARG A 17 -7.87 -1.10 15.38
C ARG A 17 -7.50 -0.37 16.67
N ASP A 18 -6.51 -0.85 17.40
CA ASP A 18 -6.03 -0.25 18.65
C ASP A 18 -5.56 1.20 18.47
N THR A 19 -5.13 1.54 17.25
CA THR A 19 -4.61 2.87 16.92
C THR A 19 -5.57 3.73 16.09
N GLY A 20 -6.75 3.19 15.69
CA GLY A 20 -7.75 3.87 14.87
C GLY A 20 -7.30 4.11 13.41
N PHE A 21 -6.27 3.38 12.97
CA PHE A 21 -5.85 3.45 11.56
C PHE A 21 -6.72 2.59 10.64
N ASP A 22 -7.43 1.59 11.16
CA ASP A 22 -8.40 0.80 10.39
C ASP A 22 -9.50 1.70 9.82
N ASP A 23 -10.18 2.48 10.67
CA ASP A 23 -11.22 3.42 10.26
C ASP A 23 -10.71 4.43 9.21
N LYS A 24 -9.51 4.98 9.41
CA LYS A 24 -8.92 5.94 8.48
C LYS A 24 -8.62 5.32 7.11
N LEU A 25 -7.98 4.15 7.10
CA LEU A 25 -7.66 3.44 5.87
C LEU A 25 -8.95 2.99 5.16
N GLU A 26 -9.97 2.51 5.89
CA GLU A 26 -11.26 2.14 5.34
C GLU A 26 -11.98 3.33 4.72
N GLN A 27 -12.06 4.46 5.43
CA GLN A 27 -12.66 5.70 4.94
C GLN A 27 -12.06 6.11 3.59
N HIS A 28 -10.72 6.15 3.50
CA HIS A 28 -10.04 6.58 2.28
C HIS A 28 -10.11 5.52 1.16
N ALA A 29 -10.03 4.22 1.47
CA ALA A 29 -10.22 3.17 0.49
C ALA A 29 -11.61 3.23 -0.14
N THR A 30 -12.65 3.37 0.69
CA THR A 30 -14.05 3.49 0.27
C THR A 30 -14.26 4.76 -0.57
N ALA A 31 -13.75 5.90 -0.13
CA ALA A 31 -13.87 7.17 -0.86
C ALA A 31 -13.21 7.12 -2.25
N HIS A 32 -12.18 6.29 -2.43
CA HIS A 32 -11.46 6.11 -3.69
C HIS A 32 -11.85 4.83 -4.47
N GLY A 33 -12.83 4.06 -3.98
CA GLY A 33 -13.47 2.97 -4.71
C GLY A 33 -12.62 1.70 -4.86
N PHE A 34 -11.80 1.36 -3.87
CA PHE A 34 -11.08 0.10 -3.83
C PHE A 34 -11.25 -0.63 -2.48
N PRO A 35 -11.01 -1.96 -2.41
CA PRO A 35 -11.26 -2.73 -1.20
C PRO A 35 -10.38 -2.32 -0.03
N THR A 36 -10.96 -2.14 1.17
CA THR A 36 -10.24 -1.86 2.42
C THR A 36 -9.12 -2.87 2.71
N PRO A 37 -9.31 -4.20 2.56
CA PRO A 37 -8.23 -5.17 2.77
C PRO A 37 -7.01 -4.94 1.86
N PHE A 38 -7.20 -4.35 0.67
CA PHE A 38 -6.09 -4.00 -0.21
C PHE A 38 -5.22 -2.89 0.39
N PHE A 39 -5.83 -1.88 1.00
CA PHE A 39 -5.09 -0.80 1.65
C PHE A 39 -4.40 -1.28 2.94
N PHE A 40 -5.03 -2.15 3.72
CA PHE A 40 -4.40 -2.82 4.86
C PHE A 40 -3.18 -3.64 4.42
N ALA A 41 -3.26 -4.32 3.28
CA ALA A 41 -2.15 -5.08 2.72
C ALA A 41 -0.96 -4.20 2.32
N ILE A 42 -1.20 -3.00 1.76
CA ILE A 42 -0.16 -2.00 1.50
C ILE A 42 0.49 -1.57 2.83
N ALA A 43 -0.30 -1.12 3.83
CA ALA A 43 0.22 -0.72 5.13
C ALA A 43 1.00 -1.86 5.83
N SER A 44 0.52 -3.09 5.68
CA SER A 44 1.20 -4.29 6.17
C SER A 44 2.54 -4.52 5.49
N ARG A 45 2.59 -4.38 4.16
CA ARG A 45 3.83 -4.59 3.39
C ARG A 45 4.88 -3.52 3.67
N GLU A 46 4.45 -2.27 3.81
CA GLU A 46 5.33 -1.13 4.04
C GLU A 46 5.90 -1.09 5.46
N THR A 47 5.06 -1.26 6.46
CA THR A 47 5.43 -0.93 7.85
C THR A 47 5.00 -1.97 8.89
N ASN A 48 4.45 -3.12 8.48
CA ASN A 48 3.73 -4.03 9.38
C ASN A 48 2.62 -3.29 10.16
N CYS A 49 1.90 -2.40 9.48
CA CYS A 49 0.82 -1.56 10.04
C CYS A 49 1.29 -0.67 11.20
N LYS A 50 2.49 -0.11 11.13
CA LYS A 50 3.00 0.87 12.09
C LYS A 50 3.10 2.23 11.43
N ASN A 51 2.67 3.28 12.13
CA ASN A 51 2.87 4.64 11.66
C ASN A 51 4.29 5.11 12.05
N ILE A 52 5.24 5.04 11.13
CA ILE A 52 6.67 5.26 11.37
C ILE A 52 7.32 6.05 10.23
N LEU A 53 8.52 6.56 10.47
CA LEU A 53 9.44 6.95 9.41
C LEU A 53 10.15 5.70 8.89
N GLY A 54 10.30 5.61 7.58
CA GLY A 54 10.90 4.47 6.89
C GLY A 54 12.43 4.50 6.85
N ASP A 55 12.97 3.96 5.76
CA ASP A 55 14.41 3.82 5.61
C ASP A 55 15.14 5.17 5.64
N GLN A 56 16.28 5.19 6.33
CA GLN A 56 17.15 6.34 6.43
C GLN A 56 18.32 6.20 5.44
N GLN A 57 18.48 7.20 4.59
CA GLN A 57 19.63 7.31 3.70
C GLN A 57 20.33 8.66 3.93
N ASN A 58 21.63 8.64 4.18
CA ASN A 58 22.42 9.85 4.47
C ASN A 58 21.80 10.73 5.58
N GLY A 59 21.27 10.11 6.64
CA GLY A 59 20.64 10.82 7.74
C GLY A 59 19.21 11.31 7.50
N VAL A 60 18.64 11.05 6.32
CA VAL A 60 17.30 11.49 5.92
C VAL A 60 16.36 10.29 5.78
N PHE A 61 15.19 10.35 6.43
CA PHE A 61 14.12 9.37 6.25
C PHE A 61 13.37 9.66 4.95
N HIS A 62 13.22 8.64 4.10
CA HIS A 62 12.60 8.76 2.78
C HIS A 62 11.11 8.38 2.78
N GLY A 63 10.71 7.37 3.51
CA GLY A 63 9.31 6.98 3.66
C GLY A 63 8.64 7.61 4.88
N VAL A 64 7.40 8.04 4.77
CA VAL A 64 6.66 8.73 5.85
C VAL A 64 5.30 8.10 6.07
N GLY A 65 5.00 7.76 7.32
CA GLY A 65 3.69 7.29 7.75
C GLY A 65 3.47 5.78 7.52
N ILE A 66 2.26 5.34 7.80
CA ILE A 66 1.87 3.92 7.79
C ILE A 66 1.98 3.27 6.41
N ILE A 67 1.85 4.06 5.34
CA ILE A 67 1.90 3.62 3.93
C ILE A 67 3.14 4.12 3.18
N GLN A 68 4.12 4.67 3.90
CA GLN A 68 5.45 5.04 3.41
C GLN A 68 5.45 5.92 2.16
N ILE A 69 4.77 7.07 2.22
CA ILE A 69 4.84 8.05 1.13
C ILE A 69 6.25 8.64 1.06
N ASP A 70 6.86 8.59 -0.13
CA ASP A 70 8.21 9.09 -0.37
C ASP A 70 8.27 10.63 -0.25
N ILE A 71 9.33 11.14 0.40
CA ILE A 71 9.55 12.57 0.58
C ILE A 71 9.83 13.35 -0.72
N GLN A 72 9.99 12.68 -1.85
CA GLN A 72 9.93 13.33 -3.16
C GLN A 72 8.57 14.00 -3.40
N HIS A 73 7.52 13.52 -2.73
CA HIS A 73 6.22 14.18 -2.69
C HIS A 73 6.23 15.29 -1.63
N PRO A 74 5.91 16.55 -2.00
CA PRO A 74 5.94 17.70 -1.08
C PRO A 74 5.14 17.49 0.20
N ILE A 75 3.99 16.80 0.13
CA ILE A 75 3.15 16.49 1.28
C ILE A 75 3.88 15.61 2.32
N ALA A 76 4.61 14.60 1.87
CA ALA A 76 5.36 13.71 2.76
C ALA A 76 6.55 14.44 3.38
N LYS A 77 7.26 15.25 2.59
CA LYS A 77 8.36 16.08 3.08
C LYS A 77 7.86 17.05 4.16
N ALA A 78 6.75 17.76 3.91
CA ALA A 78 6.17 18.69 4.87
C ALA A 78 5.70 17.98 6.15
N ALA A 79 5.05 16.81 6.03
CA ALA A 79 4.59 16.04 7.17
C ALA A 79 5.76 15.52 8.03
N ARG A 80 6.85 15.08 7.39
CA ARG A 80 8.07 14.67 8.09
C ARG A 80 8.70 15.84 8.85
N ASP A 81 8.90 16.96 8.16
CA ASP A 81 9.63 18.13 8.70
C ASP A 81 8.86 18.80 9.85
N SER A 82 7.52 18.83 9.79
CA SER A 82 6.66 19.34 10.87
C SER A 82 6.35 18.33 11.99
N GLY A 83 6.58 17.05 11.73
CA GLY A 83 6.16 15.97 12.64
C GLY A 83 4.66 15.66 12.60
N SER A 84 3.89 16.30 11.71
CA SER A 84 2.43 16.14 11.63
C SER A 84 2.00 14.72 11.22
N TRP A 85 2.87 13.93 10.61
CA TRP A 85 2.60 12.52 10.34
C TRP A 85 2.22 11.70 11.58
N LYS A 86 2.62 12.15 12.79
CA LYS A 86 2.27 11.50 14.07
C LYS A 86 0.88 11.90 14.55
N THR A 87 0.54 13.19 14.45
CA THR A 87 -0.66 13.78 15.07
C THR A 87 -1.81 13.96 14.11
N ASN A 88 -1.53 14.11 12.83
CA ASN A 88 -2.52 14.23 11.75
C ASN A 88 -2.07 13.46 10.50
N PRO A 89 -2.18 12.11 10.49
CA PRO A 89 -1.76 11.27 9.38
C PRO A 89 -2.70 11.29 8.18
N ASP A 90 -3.94 11.78 8.33
CA ASP A 90 -4.99 11.72 7.30
C ASP A 90 -4.57 12.28 5.93
N PRO A 91 -3.87 13.44 5.82
CA PRO A 91 -3.44 13.94 4.52
C PRO A 91 -2.49 12.99 3.77
N LEU A 92 -1.66 12.25 4.50
CA LEU A 92 -0.77 11.25 3.89
C LEU A 92 -1.54 10.01 3.41
N ILE A 93 -2.50 9.56 4.22
CA ILE A 93 -3.35 8.41 3.88
C ILE A 93 -4.20 8.74 2.66
N GLU A 94 -4.82 9.92 2.64
CA GLU A 94 -5.58 10.42 1.49
C GLU A 94 -4.71 10.48 0.22
N PHE A 95 -3.50 11.01 0.32
CA PHE A 95 -2.58 11.08 -0.81
C PHE A 95 -2.24 9.68 -1.33
N GLY A 96 -1.94 8.73 -0.44
CA GLY A 96 -1.63 7.34 -0.81
C GLY A 96 -2.84 6.63 -1.44
N ALA A 97 -4.04 6.87 -0.94
CA ALA A 97 -5.28 6.34 -1.51
C ALA A 97 -5.51 6.87 -2.93
N LYS A 98 -5.33 8.16 -3.16
CA LYS A 98 -5.39 8.77 -4.52
C LYS A 98 -4.37 8.18 -5.47
N LEU A 99 -3.13 8.01 -5.00
CA LEU A 99 -2.06 7.40 -5.79
C LEU A 99 -2.44 5.97 -6.20
N LEU A 100 -2.91 5.17 -5.25
CA LEU A 100 -3.30 3.78 -5.48
C LEU A 100 -4.50 3.66 -6.42
N ALA A 101 -5.54 4.48 -6.22
CA ALA A 101 -6.70 4.55 -7.13
C ALA A 101 -6.29 4.96 -8.55
N GLY A 102 -5.38 5.93 -8.67
CA GLY A 102 -4.81 6.32 -9.96
C GLY A 102 -4.06 5.18 -10.65
N ASN A 103 -3.31 4.40 -9.88
CA ASN A 103 -2.60 3.21 -10.38
C ASN A 103 -3.59 2.12 -10.85
N ILE A 104 -4.66 1.86 -10.09
CA ILE A 104 -5.72 0.91 -10.48
C ILE A 104 -6.36 1.34 -11.80
N LYS A 105 -6.74 2.61 -11.92
CA LYS A 105 -7.32 3.17 -13.15
C LYS A 105 -6.37 3.01 -14.36
N GLN A 106 -5.09 3.27 -14.17
CA GLN A 106 -4.10 3.08 -15.24
C GLN A 106 -3.95 1.60 -15.62
N ALA A 107 -3.96 0.68 -14.65
CA ALA A 107 -3.93 -0.76 -14.92
C ALA A 107 -5.16 -1.22 -15.70
N GLN A 108 -6.35 -0.77 -15.32
CA GLN A 108 -7.62 -1.04 -16.03
C GLN A 108 -7.59 -0.55 -17.48
N GLN A 109 -7.10 0.65 -17.71
CA GLN A 109 -6.99 1.23 -19.05
C GLN A 109 -5.97 0.52 -19.93
N LYS A 110 -4.85 0.10 -19.36
CA LYS A 110 -3.76 -0.55 -20.12
C LYS A 110 -3.98 -2.05 -20.33
N PHE A 111 -4.72 -2.69 -19.44
CA PHE A 111 -4.94 -4.14 -19.44
C PHE A 111 -6.42 -4.47 -19.19
N PRO A 112 -7.34 -4.04 -20.08
CA PRO A 112 -8.79 -4.21 -19.87
C PRO A 112 -9.24 -5.67 -19.89
N SER A 113 -8.44 -6.57 -20.45
CA SER A 113 -8.72 -8.02 -20.50
C SER A 113 -8.28 -8.78 -19.24
N LEU A 114 -7.51 -8.16 -18.36
CA LEU A 114 -7.12 -8.76 -17.09
C LEU A 114 -8.23 -8.64 -16.05
N THR A 115 -8.25 -9.58 -15.10
CA THR A 115 -9.20 -9.54 -13.98
C THR A 115 -8.91 -8.34 -13.07
N ALA A 116 -9.90 -7.92 -12.27
CA ALA A 116 -9.75 -6.84 -11.30
C ALA A 116 -8.59 -7.12 -10.31
N GLU A 117 -8.45 -8.38 -9.90
CA GLU A 117 -7.35 -8.80 -9.02
C GLU A 117 -5.97 -8.65 -9.69
N GLN A 118 -5.85 -9.03 -10.96
CA GLN A 118 -4.61 -8.85 -11.73
C GLN A 118 -4.28 -7.37 -11.92
N GLN A 119 -5.29 -6.54 -12.17
CA GLN A 119 -5.14 -5.09 -12.29
C GLN A 119 -4.71 -4.45 -10.96
N MET A 120 -5.28 -4.88 -9.83
CA MET A 120 -4.84 -4.46 -8.48
C MET A 120 -3.40 -4.91 -8.17
N LYS A 121 -3.00 -6.12 -8.58
CA LYS A 121 -1.58 -6.55 -8.46
C LYS A 121 -0.65 -5.59 -9.20
N ILE A 122 -0.98 -5.21 -10.44
CA ILE A 122 -0.18 -4.24 -11.22
C ILE A 122 -0.15 -2.88 -10.51
N ALA A 123 -1.26 -2.43 -9.96
CA ALA A 123 -1.34 -1.17 -9.21
C ALA A 123 -0.46 -1.18 -7.95
N ALA A 124 -0.43 -2.29 -7.22
CA ALA A 124 0.47 -2.49 -6.08
C ALA A 124 1.94 -2.49 -6.51
N SER A 125 2.29 -3.21 -7.60
CA SER A 125 3.64 -3.17 -8.16
C SER A 125 4.05 -1.74 -8.54
N GLY A 126 3.10 -0.97 -9.11
CA GLY A 126 3.28 0.43 -9.46
C GLY A 126 3.43 1.35 -8.26
N TYR A 127 2.82 1.02 -7.12
CA TYR A 127 2.99 1.75 -5.87
C TYR A 127 4.46 1.71 -5.39
N ASN A 128 5.10 0.55 -5.47
CA ASN A 128 6.49 0.35 -5.03
C ASN A 128 7.52 0.81 -6.07
N ALA A 129 7.34 0.44 -7.34
CA ALA A 129 8.37 0.63 -8.37
C ALA A 129 8.11 1.80 -9.34
N GLY A 130 6.95 2.44 -9.21
CA GLY A 130 6.42 3.41 -10.16
C GLY A 130 5.63 2.75 -11.29
N MET A 131 4.46 3.32 -11.62
CA MET A 131 3.48 2.72 -12.51
C MET A 131 4.01 2.48 -13.93
N VAL A 132 4.85 3.39 -14.45
CA VAL A 132 5.47 3.23 -15.78
C VAL A 132 6.31 1.95 -15.87
N ARG A 133 7.11 1.67 -14.83
CA ARG A 133 7.94 0.46 -14.78
C ARG A 133 7.10 -0.80 -14.65
N ALA A 134 6.07 -0.78 -13.80
CA ALA A 134 5.17 -1.91 -13.60
C ALA A 134 4.40 -2.26 -14.90
N ILE A 135 3.85 -1.26 -15.60
CA ILE A 135 3.19 -1.45 -16.89
C ILE A 135 4.14 -2.04 -17.93
N LYS A 136 5.33 -1.47 -18.06
CA LYS A 136 6.34 -1.95 -19.03
C LYS A 136 6.73 -3.41 -18.74
N ALA A 137 6.94 -3.76 -17.47
CA ALA A 137 7.28 -5.11 -17.08
C ALA A 137 6.12 -6.09 -17.33
N GLN A 138 4.88 -5.69 -17.06
CA GLN A 138 3.70 -6.48 -17.38
C GLN A 138 3.57 -6.73 -18.90
N GLN A 139 3.78 -5.70 -19.73
CA GLN A 139 3.71 -5.83 -21.20
C GLN A 139 4.79 -6.74 -21.75
N GLN A 140 6.03 -6.62 -21.27
CA GLN A 140 7.17 -7.35 -21.81
C GLN A 140 7.29 -8.78 -21.30
N PHE A 141 6.89 -9.02 -20.06
CA PHE A 141 7.19 -10.27 -19.35
C PHE A 141 5.96 -10.93 -18.73
N GLY A 142 4.78 -10.31 -18.81
CA GLY A 142 3.59 -10.80 -18.12
C GLY A 142 3.69 -10.69 -16.58
N ASP A 143 4.68 -9.97 -16.05
CA ASP A 143 4.92 -9.85 -14.60
C ASP A 143 5.33 -8.44 -14.19
N SER A 144 4.38 -7.73 -13.59
CA SER A 144 4.55 -6.35 -13.11
C SER A 144 5.51 -6.23 -11.92
N ASP A 145 5.84 -7.34 -11.24
CA ASP A 145 6.70 -7.32 -10.06
C ASP A 145 8.20 -7.26 -10.35
N ARG A 146 8.61 -7.50 -11.61
CA ARG A 146 10.03 -7.49 -11.96
C ARG A 146 10.83 -6.26 -11.50
N PRO A 147 10.31 -5.03 -11.58
CA PRO A 147 11.01 -3.84 -11.12
C PRO A 147 10.85 -3.57 -9.62
N THR A 148 10.03 -4.32 -8.89
CA THR A 148 9.75 -4.08 -7.47
C THR A 148 10.87 -4.61 -6.56
N THR A 149 10.94 -4.08 -5.35
CA THR A 149 11.85 -4.58 -4.31
C THR A 149 11.52 -6.04 -3.99
N GLY A 150 12.48 -6.92 -4.17
CA GLY A 150 12.33 -8.37 -3.98
C GLY A 150 11.58 -9.08 -5.11
N HIS A 151 11.19 -8.38 -6.17
CA HIS A 151 10.46 -8.90 -7.34
C HIS A 151 9.15 -9.64 -6.98
N ASP A 152 8.49 -9.25 -5.89
CA ASP A 152 7.32 -9.94 -5.35
C ASP A 152 6.27 -9.03 -4.72
N TYR A 153 6.46 -7.71 -4.79
CA TYR A 153 5.66 -6.75 -4.02
C TYR A 153 4.16 -6.88 -4.29
N GLY A 154 3.74 -6.84 -5.55
CA GLY A 154 2.32 -6.96 -5.91
C GLY A 154 1.74 -8.30 -5.53
N ARG A 155 2.46 -9.41 -5.78
CA ARG A 155 2.02 -10.76 -5.37
C ARG A 155 1.87 -10.89 -3.86
N ASP A 156 2.79 -10.33 -3.09
CA ASP A 156 2.74 -10.37 -1.63
C ASP A 156 1.59 -9.51 -1.08
N VAL A 157 1.36 -8.33 -1.65
CA VAL A 157 0.22 -7.48 -1.29
C VAL A 157 -1.10 -8.20 -1.56
N MET A 158 -1.27 -8.87 -2.71
CA MET A 158 -2.50 -9.62 -3.00
C MET A 158 -2.73 -10.78 -2.04
N LYS A 159 -1.67 -11.50 -1.64
CA LYS A 159 -1.78 -12.56 -0.62
C LYS A 159 -2.19 -12.02 0.75
N ARG A 160 -1.59 -10.88 1.18
CA ARG A 160 -1.97 -10.22 2.43
C ARG A 160 -3.41 -9.73 2.38
N MET A 161 -3.84 -9.16 1.24
CA MET A 161 -5.22 -8.71 1.03
C MET A 161 -6.22 -9.85 1.25
N ALA A 162 -5.99 -11.01 0.66
CA ALA A 162 -6.86 -12.18 0.84
C ALA A 162 -6.96 -12.59 2.32
N ILE A 163 -5.83 -12.66 3.02
CA ILE A 163 -5.81 -13.01 4.46
C ILE A 163 -6.52 -11.94 5.30
N PHE A 164 -6.34 -10.64 5.02
CA PHE A 164 -7.07 -9.59 5.73
C PHE A 164 -8.58 -9.66 5.48
N ALA A 165 -9.02 -9.97 4.25
CA ALA A 165 -10.43 -10.18 3.96
C ALA A 165 -11.00 -11.34 4.79
N ASP A 166 -10.34 -12.49 4.80
CA ASP A 166 -10.75 -13.65 5.61
C ASP A 166 -10.81 -13.33 7.12
N LEU A 167 -9.84 -12.57 7.63
CA LEU A 167 -9.81 -12.16 9.04
C LEU A 167 -10.95 -11.22 9.40
N ILE A 168 -11.30 -10.29 8.53
CA ILE A 168 -12.43 -9.36 8.72
C ILE A 168 -13.74 -10.11 8.66
N ASP A 169 -13.94 -10.98 7.68
CA ASP A 169 -15.16 -11.78 7.50
C ASP A 169 -15.39 -12.76 8.66
N ALA A 170 -14.33 -13.23 9.30
CA ALA A 170 -14.37 -14.07 10.50
C ALA A 170 -14.74 -13.28 11.79
N GLY A 171 -14.98 -11.98 11.69
CA GLY A 171 -15.33 -11.13 12.84
C GLY A 171 -14.17 -10.75 13.75
N ASN A 172 -12.93 -10.90 13.23
CA ASN A 172 -11.73 -10.47 13.95
C ASN A 172 -11.47 -8.98 13.79
#